data_5773b6240100878c60849a07c3db83df
#
_entry.id   5773b6240100878c60849a07c3db83df
#
_cell.length_a   1.000
_cell.length_b   1.000
_cell.length_c   1.000
_cell.angle_alpha   90.00
_cell.angle_beta   90.00
_cell.angle_gamma   90.00
#
_symmetry.space_group_name_H-M   'P 1'
#
loop_
_entity.id
_entity.type
_entity.pdbx_description
1 polymer ?
#
loop_
_entity_poly.entity_id
_entity_poly.type
_entity_poly.pdbx_seq_one_letter_code
_entity_poly.pdbx_strand_id
1 'polypeptide(L)'
;MSKTEKHSEITECVRKNLDKYFRDLDGAKPNPVYDMVLHAVEKPMIEIVLREAQGNQTVASTILGINRNTLRKKMQLHKIK
;
A
#
# COMPACT_ATOMS: atom_id res chain seq x y z
N MET A 1 -13.46 17.72 -7.67
CA MET A 1 -13.25 16.91 -7.36
C MET A 1 -12.93 16.36 -6.33
N SER A 2 -12.47 15.66 -6.30
CA SER A 2 -12.82 15.44 -4.95
C SER A 2 -12.14 14.20 -4.38
N LYS A 3 -12.09 14.15 -3.04
CA LYS A 3 -11.54 13.00 -2.33
C LYS A 3 -12.25 11.70 -2.70
N THR A 4 -13.56 11.80 -2.94
CA THR A 4 -14.37 10.64 -3.29
C THR A 4 -13.90 10.00 -4.60
N GLU A 5 -13.58 10.81 -5.59
CA GLU A 5 -13.09 10.30 -6.85
C GLU A 5 -11.77 9.55 -6.71
N LYS A 6 -10.86 10.09 -5.91
CA LYS A 6 -9.56 9.44 -5.69
C LYS A 6 -9.73 8.10 -4.99
N HIS A 7 -10.63 8.04 -3.99
CA HIS A 7 -10.92 6.77 -3.32
C HIS A 7 -11.51 5.77 -4.29
N SER A 8 -12.41 6.23 -5.18
CA SER A 8 -12.98 5.36 -6.21
C SER A 8 -11.93 4.78 -7.13
N GLU A 9 -10.94 5.58 -7.51
CA GLU A 9 -9.88 5.12 -8.39
C GLU A 9 -9.06 4.00 -7.76
N ILE A 10 -8.69 4.17 -6.49
CA ILE A 10 -7.94 3.14 -5.78
C ILE A 10 -8.78 1.88 -5.65
N THR A 11 -10.05 2.04 -5.28
CA THR A 11 -10.96 0.92 -5.12
C THR A 11 -11.10 0.15 -6.42
N GLU A 12 -11.29 0.85 -7.53
CA GLU A 12 -11.44 0.20 -8.83
C GLU A 12 -10.16 -0.51 -9.26
N CYS A 13 -9.01 0.09 -8.95
CA CYS A 13 -7.73 -0.54 -9.25
C CYS A 13 -7.60 -1.87 -8.51
N VAL A 14 -7.95 -1.88 -7.23
CA VAL A 14 -7.89 -3.11 -6.43
C VAL A 14 -8.86 -4.16 -6.99
N ARG A 15 -10.09 -3.73 -7.33
CA ARG A 15 -11.08 -4.67 -7.88
C ARG A 15 -10.59 -5.31 -9.16
N LYS A 16 -10.12 -4.49 -10.10
CA LYS A 16 -9.64 -5.00 -11.38
C LYS A 16 -8.49 -5.97 -11.21
N ASN A 17 -7.55 -5.60 -10.35
CA ASN A 17 -6.36 -6.44 -10.16
C ASN A 17 -6.70 -7.76 -9.48
N LEU A 18 -7.59 -7.74 -8.50
CA LEU A 18 -7.98 -8.97 -7.82
C LEU A 18 -8.86 -9.85 -8.72
N ASP A 19 -9.76 -9.26 -9.48
CA ASP A 19 -10.54 -10.03 -10.44
C ASP A 19 -9.63 -10.74 -11.43
N LYS A 20 -8.64 -10.04 -11.95
CA LYS A 20 -7.68 -10.61 -12.87
C LYS A 20 -6.89 -11.73 -12.22
N TYR A 21 -6.44 -11.50 -10.98
CA TYR A 21 -5.66 -12.47 -10.23
C TYR A 21 -6.43 -13.80 -10.12
N PHE A 22 -7.70 -13.72 -9.72
CA PHE A 22 -8.49 -14.94 -9.56
C PHE A 22 -8.82 -15.64 -10.89
N ARG A 23 -9.01 -14.85 -11.95
CA ARG A 23 -9.19 -15.45 -13.28
C ARG A 23 -7.93 -16.18 -13.73
N ASP A 24 -6.77 -15.57 -13.49
CA ASP A 24 -5.49 -16.14 -13.91
C ASP A 24 -5.10 -17.37 -13.11
N LEU A 25 -5.63 -17.52 -11.89
CA LEU A 25 -5.39 -18.71 -11.09
C LEU A 25 -5.99 -19.95 -11.71
N ASP A 26 -7.13 -19.78 -12.40
CA ASP A 26 -7.81 -20.88 -13.10
C ASP A 26 -7.96 -22.11 -12.21
N GLY A 27 -8.47 -21.89 -10.99
CA GLY A 27 -8.71 -22.98 -10.05
C GLY A 27 -7.55 -23.35 -9.17
N ALA A 28 -6.38 -22.77 -9.40
CA ALA A 28 -5.23 -23.00 -8.52
C ALA A 28 -5.44 -22.32 -7.18
N LYS A 29 -4.68 -22.78 -6.18
CA LYS A 29 -4.80 -22.24 -4.82
C LYS A 29 -4.20 -20.85 -4.75
N PRO A 30 -4.95 -19.86 -4.22
CA PRO A 30 -4.42 -18.51 -4.11
C PRO A 30 -3.41 -18.37 -2.97
N ASN A 31 -2.55 -17.37 -3.09
CA ASN A 31 -1.70 -16.92 -1.98
C ASN A 31 -2.56 -16.24 -0.92
N PRO A 32 -2.00 -15.97 0.28
CA PRO A 32 -2.72 -15.16 1.25
C PRO A 32 -2.98 -13.77 0.69
N VAL A 33 -4.23 -13.54 0.28
CA VAL A 33 -4.60 -12.34 -0.49
C VAL A 33 -4.45 -11.06 0.33
N TYR A 34 -4.78 -11.13 1.62
CA TYR A 34 -4.66 -9.95 2.48
C TYR A 34 -3.23 -9.41 2.48
N ASP A 35 -2.28 -10.30 2.78
CA ASP A 35 -0.87 -9.90 2.82
C ASP A 35 -0.36 -9.44 1.46
N MET A 36 -0.79 -10.12 0.42
CA MET A 36 -0.39 -9.78 -0.94
C MET A 36 -0.81 -8.37 -1.31
N VAL A 37 -2.08 -8.03 -1.07
CA VAL A 37 -2.59 -6.70 -1.39
C VAL A 37 -1.97 -5.65 -0.50
N LEU A 38 -1.89 -5.93 0.80
CA LEU A 38 -1.33 -4.96 1.75
C LEU A 38 0.11 -4.62 1.40
N HIS A 39 0.91 -5.64 1.10
CA HIS A 39 2.32 -5.44 0.72
C HIS A 39 2.42 -4.60 -0.56
N ALA A 40 1.59 -4.90 -1.55
CA ALA A 40 1.61 -4.20 -2.83
C ALA A 40 1.22 -2.73 -2.71
N VAL A 41 0.33 -2.41 -1.76
CA VAL A 41 -0.14 -1.04 -1.56
C VAL A 41 0.77 -0.26 -0.61
N GLU A 42 1.23 -0.90 0.47
CA GLU A 42 2.00 -0.20 1.48
C GLU A 42 3.34 0.29 0.98
N LYS A 43 4.04 -0.52 0.20
CA LYS A 43 5.38 -0.13 -0.22
C LYS A 43 5.40 1.17 -1.02
N PRO A 44 4.66 1.29 -2.14
CA PRO A 44 4.66 2.56 -2.87
C PRO A 44 4.08 3.70 -2.07
N MET A 45 3.08 3.44 -1.22
CA MET A 45 2.51 4.47 -0.38
C MET A 45 3.55 5.08 0.55
N ILE A 46 4.31 4.23 1.24
CA ILE A 46 5.33 4.69 2.17
C ILE A 46 6.46 5.40 1.43
N GLU A 47 6.89 4.85 0.29
CA GLU A 47 7.96 5.47 -0.50
C GLU A 47 7.59 6.88 -0.93
N ILE A 48 6.36 7.07 -1.41
CA ILE A 48 5.91 8.37 -1.87
C ILE A 48 5.80 9.36 -0.72
N VAL A 49 5.26 8.91 0.42
CA VAL A 49 5.13 9.79 1.58
C VAL A 49 6.50 10.18 2.13
N LEU A 50 7.45 9.25 2.17
CA LEU A 50 8.82 9.57 2.59
C LEU A 50 9.46 10.59 1.66
N ARG A 51 9.20 10.48 0.37
CA ARG A 51 9.70 11.46 -0.59
C ARG A 51 9.13 12.86 -0.28
N GLU A 52 7.82 12.93 -0.05
CA GLU A 52 7.17 14.21 0.27
C GLU A 52 7.65 14.76 1.61
N ALA A 53 8.04 13.89 2.52
CA ALA A 53 8.60 14.28 3.82
C ALA A 53 10.10 14.51 3.77
N GLN A 54 10.71 14.42 2.59
CA GLN A 54 12.14 14.61 2.40
C GLN A 54 12.98 13.68 3.30
N GLY A 55 12.50 12.46 3.45
CA GLY A 55 13.18 11.44 4.24
C GLY A 55 12.96 11.54 5.75
N ASN A 56 12.21 12.52 6.21
CA ASN A 56 11.97 12.72 7.63
C ASN A 56 10.89 11.74 8.11
N GLN A 57 11.30 10.74 8.88
CA GLN A 57 10.38 9.69 9.32
C GLN A 57 9.29 10.20 10.27
N THR A 58 9.62 11.17 11.11
CA THR A 58 8.62 11.76 12.00
C THR A 58 7.52 12.46 11.22
N VAL A 59 7.91 13.26 10.24
CA VAL A 59 6.95 13.94 9.36
C VAL A 59 6.14 12.91 8.55
N ALA A 60 6.83 11.90 8.01
CA ALA A 60 6.16 10.86 7.23
C ALA A 60 5.11 10.12 8.05
N SER A 61 5.45 9.76 9.30
CA SER A 61 4.49 9.05 10.15
C SER A 61 3.27 9.91 10.44
N THR A 62 3.45 11.22 10.59
CA THR A 62 2.35 12.14 10.80
C THR A 62 1.46 12.21 9.56
N ILE A 63 2.06 12.29 8.38
CA ILE A 63 1.30 12.30 7.12
C ILE A 63 0.51 11.02 6.97
N LEU A 64 1.13 9.88 7.26
CA LEU A 64 0.48 8.57 7.15
C LEU A 64 -0.55 8.33 8.23
N GLY A 65 -0.46 9.06 9.34
CA GLY A 65 -1.36 8.85 10.47
C GLY A 65 -1.05 7.59 11.26
N ILE A 66 0.21 7.16 11.27
CA ILE A 66 0.62 5.98 12.03
C ILE A 66 1.75 6.35 12.97
N ASN A 67 1.98 5.49 13.95
CA ASN A 67 3.07 5.63 14.91
C ASN A 67 4.42 5.50 14.21
N ARG A 68 5.41 6.29 14.64
CA ARG A 68 6.74 6.25 14.03
C ARG A 68 7.38 4.84 14.12
N ASN A 69 7.17 4.16 15.24
CA ASN A 69 7.70 2.79 15.37
C ASN A 69 7.05 1.84 14.38
N THR A 70 5.76 2.01 14.14
CA THR A 70 5.05 1.23 13.14
C THR A 70 5.61 1.50 11.75
N LEU A 71 5.87 2.78 11.45
CA LEU A 71 6.47 3.14 10.16
C LEU A 71 7.82 2.48 9.99
N ARG A 72 8.67 2.52 11.01
CA ARG A 72 10.00 1.92 10.93
C ARG A 72 9.93 0.41 10.67
N LYS A 73 9.00 -0.26 11.34
CA LYS A 73 8.81 -1.70 11.13
C LYS A 73 8.38 -2.00 9.70
N LYS A 74 7.48 -1.18 9.18
CA LYS A 74 7.01 -1.37 7.80
C LYS A 74 8.11 -1.05 6.79
N MET A 75 8.94 -0.06 7.08
CA MET A 75 10.08 0.24 6.22
C MET A 75 11.04 -0.96 6.16
N GLN A 76 11.28 -1.61 7.29
CA GLN A 76 12.10 -2.81 7.33
C GLN A 76 11.45 -3.95 6.55
N LEU A 77 10.16 -4.14 6.75
CA LEU A 77 9.41 -5.19 6.06
C LEU A 77 9.50 -5.03 4.54
N HIS A 78 9.36 -3.81 4.06
CA HIS A 78 9.37 -3.52 2.63
C HIS A 78 10.76 -3.19 2.09
N LYS A 79 11.77 -3.25 2.93
CA LYS A 79 13.17 -2.96 2.57
C LYS A 79 13.33 -1.55 1.99
N ILE A 80 12.66 -0.60 2.61
CA ILE A 80 12.75 0.82 2.25
C ILE A 80 13.81 1.46 3.14
N LYS A 81 14.70 2.24 2.53
CA LYS A 81 15.78 2.91 3.25
C LYS A 81 15.43 4.32 3.72
#